data_fd836826a5653de0a15ccd1be2004665
#
_entry.id   fd836826a5653de0a15ccd1be2004665
#
_cell.length_a   1.000
_cell.length_b   1.000
_cell.length_c   1.000
_cell.angle_alpha   90.00
_cell.angle_beta   90.00
_cell.angle_gamma   90.00
#
_symmetry.space_group_name_H-M   'P 1'
#
loop_
_entity.id
_entity.type
_entity.pdbx_description
1 polymer ?
#
loop_
_entity_poly.entity_id
_entity_poly.type
_entity_poly.pdbx_seq_one_letter_code
_entity_poly.pdbx_strand_id
1 'polypeptide(L)' 'MERMIKVHTLGKEKFEEVTLQEAQRILENVYNDPIGGLVVDVKTGNVIWQIGPDVQEIRILEQWLGGG' A
#
# COMPACT_ATOMS: atom_id res chain seq x y z
N MET A 1 19.73 0.02 10.46
CA MET A 1 19.12 0.89 9.45
C MET A 1 17.70 0.48 9.20
N GLU A 2 16.83 1.44 9.29
CA GLU A 2 15.44 1.15 8.96
C GLU A 2 15.27 1.05 7.46
N ARG A 3 14.48 0.07 7.07
CA ARG A 3 14.13 -0.13 5.69
C ARG A 3 12.99 0.82 5.32
N MET A 4 13.14 1.47 4.20
CA MET A 4 12.11 2.40 3.72
C MET A 4 11.29 1.75 2.61
N ILE A 5 10.01 2.03 2.64
CA ILE A 5 9.06 1.52 1.64
C ILE A 5 8.47 2.70 0.91
N LYS A 6 8.42 2.61 -0.40
CA LYS A 6 7.78 3.62 -1.23
C LYS A 6 6.30 3.29 -1.36
N VAL A 7 5.46 4.26 -1.02
CA VAL A 7 4.01 4.07 -1.02
C VAL A 7 3.38 5.01 -2.05
N HIS A 8 2.70 4.42 -3.00
CA HIS A 8 1.94 5.15 -4.02
C HIS A 8 0.46 5.14 -3.63
N THR A 9 -0.09 6.32 -3.45
CA THR A 9 -1.50 6.46 -3.11
C THR A 9 -2.27 6.97 -4.32
N LEU A 10 -3.47 6.46 -4.50
CA LEU A 10 -4.31 6.87 -5.60
C LEU A 10 -4.57 8.39 -5.55
N GLY A 11 -4.44 9.02 -6.69
CA GLY A 11 -4.66 10.46 -6.79
C GLY A 11 -3.45 11.31 -6.48
N LYS A 12 -2.36 10.72 -6.06
CA LYS A 12 -1.12 11.43 -5.82
C LYS A 12 -0.11 11.08 -6.89
N GLU A 13 0.54 12.10 -7.43
CA GLU A 13 1.54 11.89 -8.47
C GLU A 13 2.85 11.35 -7.93
N LYS A 14 3.15 11.66 -6.68
CA LYS A 14 4.42 11.27 -6.08
C LYS A 14 4.21 10.23 -5.00
N PHE A 15 5.18 9.35 -4.88
CA PHE A 15 5.18 8.38 -3.80
C PHE A 15 5.71 9.01 -2.52
N GLU A 16 5.38 8.40 -1.39
CA GLU A 16 5.92 8.76 -0.10
C GLU A 16 6.82 7.64 0.38
N GLU A 17 7.95 8.00 0.98
CA GLU A 17 8.82 7.01 1.60
C GLU A 17 8.50 6.94 3.09
N VAL A 18 8.21 5.75 3.57
CA VAL A 18 7.87 5.52 4.97
C VAL A 18 8.68 4.35 5.51
N THR A 19 8.75 4.25 6.83
CA THR A 19 9.42 3.11 7.44
C THR A 19 8.63 1.84 7.20
N LEU A 20 9.29 0.69 7.38
CA LEU A 20 8.61 -0.59 7.26
C LEU A 20 7.42 -0.69 8.21
N GLN A 21 7.59 -0.22 9.45
CA GLN A 21 6.49 -0.23 10.42
C GLN A 21 5.33 0.62 9.95
N GLU A 22 5.61 1.78 9.42
CA GLU A 22 4.56 2.67 8.93
C GLU A 22 3.86 2.07 7.71
N ALA A 23 4.62 1.47 6.81
CA ALA A 23 4.05 0.81 5.64
C ALA A 23 3.11 -0.32 6.06
N GLN A 24 3.52 -1.12 7.04
CA GLN A 24 2.70 -2.20 7.56
C GLN A 24 1.41 -1.65 8.18
N ARG A 25 1.52 -0.56 8.89
CA ARG A 25 0.36 0.10 9.49
C ARG A 25 -0.61 0.61 8.43
N ILE A 26 -0.08 1.21 7.38
CA ILE A 26 -0.90 1.68 6.26
C ILE A 26 -1.64 0.52 5.62
N LEU A 27 -0.95 -0.57 5.39
CA LEU A 27 -1.54 -1.76 4.80
C LEU A 27 -2.68 -2.29 5.68
N GLU A 28 -2.45 -2.38 6.99
CA GLU A 28 -3.47 -2.84 7.92
C GLU A 28 -4.69 -1.93 7.91
N ASN A 29 -4.46 -0.61 7.85
CA ASN A 29 -5.55 0.34 7.81
C ASN A 29 -6.39 0.18 6.55
N VAL A 30 -5.75 -0.06 5.41
CA VAL A 30 -6.45 -0.29 4.16
C VAL A 30 -7.38 -1.49 4.25
N TYR A 31 -6.86 -2.60 4.79
CA TYR A 31 -7.65 -3.83 4.88
C TYR A 31 -8.69 -3.81 5.98
N ASN A 32 -8.51 -2.96 6.98
CA ASN A 32 -9.50 -2.81 8.05
C ASN A 32 -10.59 -1.79 7.72
N ASP A 33 -10.41 -1.04 6.66
CA ASP A 33 -11.39 -0.04 6.27
C ASP A 33 -12.63 -0.73 5.69
N PRO A 34 -13.84 -0.36 6.15
CA PRO A 34 -15.07 -0.96 5.60
C PRO A 34 -15.25 -0.76 4.11
N ILE A 35 -14.75 0.34 3.58
CA ILE A 35 -14.80 0.58 2.14
C ILE A 35 -13.82 -0.32 1.43
N GLY A 36 -12.72 -0.58 2.09
CA GLY A 36 -11.73 -1.49 1.59
C GLY A 36 -10.84 -0.92 0.51
N GLY A 37 -9.90 -1.70 0.15
CA GLY A 37 -8.94 -1.40 -0.90
C GLY A 37 -8.00 -2.57 -1.02
N LEU A 38 -7.05 -2.44 -1.90
CA LEU A 38 -6.04 -3.46 -2.12
C LEU A 38 -4.66 -2.82 -2.07
N VAL A 39 -3.70 -3.58 -1.57
CA VAL A 39 -2.30 -3.17 -1.59
C VAL A 39 -1.56 -4.11 -2.53
N VAL A 40 -0.86 -3.54 -3.48
CA VAL A 40 -0.18 -4.30 -4.52
C VAL A 40 1.32 -4.03 -4.44
N ASP A 41 2.10 -5.09 -4.58
CA ASP A 41 3.55 -4.97 -4.74
C ASP A 41 3.83 -4.49 -6.15
N VAL A 42 4.40 -3.30 -6.28
CA VAL A 42 4.65 -2.70 -7.60
C VAL A 42 5.59 -3.54 -8.43
N LYS A 43 6.55 -4.19 -7.78
CA LYS A 43 7.56 -4.98 -8.49
C LYS A 43 6.97 -6.21 -9.15
N THR A 44 6.06 -6.89 -8.47
CA THR A 44 5.49 -8.14 -8.99
C THR A 44 4.09 -7.97 -9.56
N GLY A 45 3.39 -6.90 -9.17
CA GLY A 45 2.01 -6.70 -9.57
C GLY A 45 1.01 -7.53 -8.79
N ASN A 46 1.45 -8.22 -7.77
CA ASN A 46 0.58 -9.08 -6.98
C ASN A 46 -0.01 -8.37 -5.78
N VAL A 47 -1.24 -8.72 -5.43
CA VAL A 47 -1.86 -8.25 -4.20
C VAL A 47 -1.14 -8.89 -3.01
N ILE A 48 -0.81 -8.06 -2.03
CA ILE A 48 -0.12 -8.54 -0.83
C ILE A 48 -0.95 -8.23 0.41
N TRP A 49 -0.79 -9.06 1.41
CA TRP A 49 -1.51 -8.96 2.68
C TRP A 49 -0.59 -8.57 3.83
N GLN A 50 0.69 -8.51 3.56
CA GLN A 50 1.70 -8.09 4.52
C GLN A 50 2.94 -7.63 3.77
N ILE A 51 3.76 -6.83 4.44
CA ILE A 51 5.00 -6.34 3.84
C ILE A 51 6.09 -7.36 4.10
N GLY A 52 6.43 -8.12 3.07
CA GLY A 52 7.48 -9.10 3.15
C GLY A 52 8.88 -8.49 3.03
N PRO A 53 9.92 -9.31 3.22
CA PRO A 53 11.30 -8.82 3.18
C PRO A 53 11.73 -8.32 1.82
N ASP A 54 11.08 -8.77 0.76
CA ASP A 54 11.44 -8.36 -0.60
C ASP A 54 10.62 -7.19 -1.11
N VAL A 55 9.64 -6.75 -0.34
CA VAL A 55 8.78 -5.65 -0.75
C VAL A 55 9.49 -4.32 -0.49
N GLN A 56 9.61 -3.51 -1.52
CA GLN A 56 10.24 -2.20 -1.44
C GLN A 56 9.32 -1.08 -1.85
N GLU A 57 8.28 -1.41 -2.61
CA GLU A 57 7.38 -0.42 -3.16
C GLU A 57 5.98 -1.00 -3.27
N ILE A 58 5.01 -0.27 -2.77
CA ILE A 58 3.61 -0.72 -2.78
C ILE A 58 2.72 0.36 -3.37
N ARG A 59 1.61 -0.08 -3.92
CA ARG A 59 0.57 0.81 -4.45
C ARG A 59 -0.74 0.48 -3.78
N ILE A 60 -1.43 1.51 -3.32
CA ILE A 60 -2.73 1.35 -2.68
C ILE A 60 -3.80 1.64 -3.72
N LEU A 61 -4.66 0.66 -3.93
CA LEU A 61 -5.80 0.79 -4.85
C LEU A 61 -7.07 0.84 -4.04
N GLU A 62 -7.78 1.94 -4.12
CA GLU A 62 -9.05 2.08 -3.42
C GLU A 62 -10.17 1.63 -4.35
N GLN A 63 -11.09 0.86 -3.80
CA GLN A 63 -12.26 0.48 -4.56
C GLN A 63 -13.32 1.56 -4.47
N TRP A 64 -13.64 2.11 -5.60
CA TRP A 64 -14.70 3.09 -5.69
C TRP A 64 -16.01 2.37 -5.97
N LEU A 65 -16.77 2.21 -4.93
CA LEU A 65 -18.12 1.65 -5.11
C LEU A 65 -19.10 2.74 -5.43
N GLY A 66 -18.71 3.97 -5.18
CA GLY A 66 -19.63 5.05 -5.29
C GLY A 66 -19.96 5.46 -6.69
N GLY A 67 -19.22 5.06 -7.59
CA GLY A 67 -19.42 5.56 -8.91
C GLY A 67 -20.77 5.28 -9.47
N GLY A 68 -21.33 4.70 -8.71
CA GLY A 68 -22.57 4.50 -9.37
C GLY A 68 -22.25 5.31 -10.36
#